data_d6bb7cf856421dd2f57be8c3bab47f6b
#
_entry.id   d6bb7cf856421dd2f57be8c3bab47f6b
#
_cell.length_a   1.000
_cell.length_b   1.000
_cell.length_c   1.000
_cell.angle_alpha   90.00
_cell.angle_beta   90.00
_cell.angle_gamma   90.00
#
_symmetry.space_group_name_H-M   'P 1'
#
loop_
_entity.id
_entity.type
_entity.pdbx_description
1 polymer ?
#
loop_
_entity_poly.entity_id
_entity_poly.type
_entity_poly.pdbx_seq_one_letter_code
_entity_poly.pdbx_strand_id
1 'polypeptide(L)'
;MSDKAAIKVFIADDHAIVREGLKQILADTRDIVVSGEAENGSDALRLFRKSGCHVVLLDISMPDRSGIEVLKQIKKEKPELAVLMLSMHREDQYAIRSLKAGAAGYLTKQSAPKELVTAIRQVAGGLKYISPALAQELANHVGEDHEAALHETLSDREYQTLTMIASGKTVGAIAKELSLSVKTVSEYRARLLVKMKLKNSAELTHYAIKNGLID
;
A
#
# COMPACT_ATOMS: atom_id res chain seq x y z
N MET A 1 -0.87 27.09 27.34
CA MET A 1 -0.41 26.28 26.20
C MET A 1 -1.38 25.13 26.06
N SER A 2 -2.14 25.07 24.98
CA SER A 2 -3.18 24.03 24.80
C SER A 2 -2.47 22.66 24.70
N ASP A 3 -2.81 21.79 25.62
CA ASP A 3 -2.35 20.38 25.65
C ASP A 3 -3.01 19.67 24.46
N LYS A 4 -2.37 19.75 23.29
CA LYS A 4 -2.87 19.07 22.09
C LYS A 4 -2.70 17.58 22.34
N ALA A 5 -3.80 16.83 22.42
CA ALA A 5 -3.79 15.39 22.60
C ALA A 5 -2.85 14.75 21.56
N ALA A 6 -1.99 13.82 22.03
CA ALA A 6 -1.02 13.15 21.16
C ALA A 6 -1.71 12.42 20.00
N ILE A 7 -1.13 12.48 18.82
CA ILE A 7 -1.58 11.74 17.64
C ILE A 7 -1.25 10.27 17.84
N LYS A 8 -2.27 9.43 17.92
CA LYS A 8 -2.14 7.98 18.08
C LYS A 8 -1.99 7.32 16.71
N VAL A 9 -0.90 6.60 16.52
CA VAL A 9 -0.56 5.92 15.26
C VAL A 9 -0.60 4.41 15.47
N PHE A 10 -1.26 3.70 14.57
CA PHE A 10 -1.23 2.24 14.46
C PHE A 10 -0.35 1.84 13.28
N ILE A 11 0.57 0.88 13.47
CA ILE A 11 1.52 0.44 12.43
C ILE A 11 1.19 -0.98 11.99
N ALA A 12 0.98 -1.20 10.70
CA ALA A 12 0.79 -2.52 10.10
C ALA A 12 1.82 -2.74 8.99
N ASP A 13 2.79 -3.62 9.22
CA ASP A 13 3.88 -3.97 8.31
C ASP A 13 4.40 -5.36 8.71
N ASP A 14 4.66 -6.25 7.77
CA ASP A 14 5.16 -7.60 8.08
C ASP A 14 6.66 -7.66 8.39
N HIS A 15 7.40 -6.59 8.07
CA HIS A 15 8.83 -6.48 8.33
C HIS A 15 9.12 -5.89 9.73
N ALA A 16 9.55 -6.71 10.67
CA ALA A 16 9.86 -6.27 12.04
C ALA A 16 10.87 -5.09 12.08
N ILE A 17 11.91 -5.13 11.24
CA ILE A 17 12.92 -4.05 11.15
C ILE A 17 12.27 -2.71 10.74
N VAL A 18 11.32 -2.74 9.82
CA VAL A 18 10.60 -1.53 9.38
C VAL A 18 9.75 -0.99 10.52
N ARG A 19 8.98 -1.86 11.23
CA ARG A 19 8.17 -1.43 12.38
C ARG A 19 9.03 -0.81 13.47
N GLU A 20 10.17 -1.43 13.83
CA GLU A 20 11.09 -0.85 14.82
C GLU A 20 11.65 0.49 14.37
N GLY A 21 12.08 0.60 13.11
CA GLY A 21 12.57 1.86 12.54
C GLY A 21 11.52 2.98 12.58
N LEU A 22 10.27 2.66 12.22
CA LEU A 22 9.16 3.61 12.29
C LEU A 22 8.88 4.04 13.74
N LYS A 23 8.86 3.08 14.69
CA LYS A 23 8.69 3.38 16.12
C LYS A 23 9.78 4.30 16.64
N GLN A 24 11.03 4.06 16.24
CA GLN A 24 12.18 4.89 16.65
C GLN A 24 12.05 6.32 16.11
N ILE A 25 11.68 6.49 14.83
CA ILE A 25 11.44 7.83 14.24
C ILE A 25 10.33 8.57 15.00
N LEU A 26 9.25 7.87 15.37
CA LEU A 26 8.13 8.48 16.07
C LEU A 26 8.44 8.77 17.55
N ALA A 27 9.27 7.97 18.19
CA ALA A 27 9.70 8.19 19.59
C ALA A 27 10.44 9.50 19.79
N ASP A 28 11.12 10.02 18.76
CA ASP A 28 11.79 11.30 18.79
C ASP A 28 10.82 12.50 18.74
N THR A 29 9.53 12.24 18.56
CA THR A 29 8.50 13.30 18.54
C THR A 29 7.77 13.41 19.88
N ARG A 30 7.32 14.63 20.24
CA ARG A 30 6.58 14.86 21.49
C ARG A 30 5.08 14.71 21.38
N ASP A 31 4.57 14.73 20.15
CA ASP A 31 3.16 14.84 19.81
C ASP A 31 2.59 13.61 19.09
N ILE A 32 3.40 12.56 18.87
CA ILE A 32 2.99 11.32 18.21
C ILE A 32 3.31 10.13 19.10
N VAL A 33 2.37 9.20 19.24
CA VAL A 33 2.56 7.97 20.02
C VAL A 33 2.07 6.76 19.23
N VAL A 34 2.80 5.65 19.30
CA VAL A 34 2.36 4.39 18.72
C VAL A 34 1.35 3.74 19.66
N SER A 35 0.14 3.49 19.16
CA SER A 35 -0.98 2.92 19.92
C SER A 35 -1.19 1.42 19.69
N GLY A 36 -0.44 0.83 18.77
CA GLY A 36 -0.47 -0.60 18.46
C GLY A 36 0.23 -0.92 17.17
N GLU A 37 0.47 -2.20 16.96
CA GLU A 37 1.10 -2.73 15.75
C GLU A 37 0.50 -4.06 15.32
N ALA A 38 0.70 -4.43 14.06
CA ALA A 38 0.34 -5.71 13.47
C ALA A 38 1.36 -6.12 12.40
N GLU A 39 1.53 -7.42 12.18
CA GLU A 39 2.47 -7.99 11.21
C GLU A 39 1.80 -8.69 10.03
N ASN A 40 0.48 -8.63 9.94
CA ASN A 40 -0.31 -9.15 8.83
C ASN A 40 -1.65 -8.43 8.72
N GLY A 41 -2.35 -8.62 7.61
CA GLY A 41 -3.59 -7.90 7.32
C GLY A 41 -4.76 -8.28 8.23
N SER A 42 -4.87 -9.54 8.63
CA SER A 42 -5.94 -10.02 9.53
C SER A 42 -5.78 -9.44 10.93
N ASP A 43 -4.57 -9.44 11.47
CA ASP A 43 -4.27 -8.81 12.75
C ASP A 43 -4.43 -7.29 12.69
N ALA A 44 -4.03 -6.67 11.59
CA ALA A 44 -4.26 -5.25 11.38
C ALA A 44 -5.74 -4.91 11.53
N LEU A 45 -6.65 -5.63 10.85
CA LEU A 45 -8.10 -5.43 10.95
C LEU A 45 -8.67 -5.73 12.35
N ARG A 46 -8.10 -6.66 13.07
CA ARG A 46 -8.55 -7.02 14.42
C ARG A 46 -8.09 -5.98 15.46
N LEU A 47 -6.85 -5.52 15.36
CA LEU A 47 -6.20 -4.71 16.39
C LEU A 47 -6.46 -3.20 16.23
N PHE A 48 -6.56 -2.67 15.01
CA PHE A 48 -6.82 -1.23 14.82
C PHE A 48 -8.13 -0.77 15.47
N ARG A 49 -9.14 -1.65 15.52
CA ARG A 49 -10.44 -1.36 16.14
C ARG A 49 -10.33 -1.01 17.62
N LYS A 50 -9.34 -1.60 18.31
CA LYS A 50 -9.10 -1.44 19.76
C LYS A 50 -8.02 -0.39 20.08
N SER A 51 -7.23 0.03 19.09
CA SER A 51 -6.07 0.90 19.30
C SER A 51 -6.44 2.35 19.60
N GLY A 52 -7.66 2.77 19.25
CA GLY A 52 -8.07 4.18 19.34
C GLY A 52 -7.18 5.11 18.51
N CYS A 53 -6.59 4.62 17.42
CA CYS A 53 -5.67 5.37 16.58
C CYS A 53 -6.37 6.50 15.79
N HIS A 54 -5.63 7.56 15.51
CA HIS A 54 -6.01 8.66 14.64
C HIS A 54 -5.47 8.44 13.21
N VAL A 55 -4.33 7.75 13.09
CA VAL A 55 -3.68 7.45 11.83
C VAL A 55 -3.27 5.96 11.81
N VAL A 56 -3.47 5.31 10.68
CA VAL A 56 -2.93 3.98 10.40
C VAL A 56 -1.81 4.10 9.37
N LEU A 57 -0.61 3.62 9.70
CA LEU A 57 0.47 3.35 8.74
C LEU A 57 0.28 1.93 8.25
N LEU A 58 0.11 1.75 6.96
CA LEU A 58 -0.31 0.47 6.39
C LEU A 58 0.58 0.06 5.22
N ASP A 59 1.33 -1.01 5.39
CA ASP A 59 2.09 -1.61 4.29
C ASP A 59 1.17 -2.24 3.24
N ILE A 60 1.56 -2.13 1.98
CA ILE A 60 0.83 -2.73 0.86
C ILE A 60 1.06 -4.24 0.79
N SER A 61 2.29 -4.69 1.02
CA SER A 61 2.73 -6.05 0.69
C SER A 61 2.71 -6.98 1.90
N MET A 62 1.62 -7.00 2.64
CA MET A 62 1.48 -7.91 3.79
C MET A 62 1.05 -9.32 3.37
N PRO A 63 1.45 -10.37 4.15
CA PRO A 63 0.92 -11.72 3.99
C PRO A 63 -0.58 -11.76 4.29
N ASP A 64 -1.27 -12.83 3.83
CA ASP A 64 -2.70 -13.12 3.97
C ASP A 64 -3.63 -12.13 3.22
N ARG A 65 -3.53 -10.82 3.49
CA ARG A 65 -4.33 -9.75 2.86
C ARG A 65 -3.44 -8.62 2.37
N SER A 66 -3.70 -8.09 1.18
CA SER A 66 -2.98 -6.90 0.71
C SER A 66 -3.39 -5.68 1.53
N GLY A 67 -2.45 -4.74 1.70
CA GLY A 67 -2.76 -3.50 2.41
C GLY A 67 -3.91 -2.71 1.77
N ILE A 68 -4.09 -2.80 0.45
CA ILE A 68 -5.22 -2.12 -0.21
C ILE A 68 -6.56 -2.78 0.15
N GLU A 69 -6.62 -4.12 0.31
CA GLU A 69 -7.81 -4.79 0.82
C GLU A 69 -8.12 -4.40 2.26
N VAL A 70 -7.07 -4.31 3.11
CA VAL A 70 -7.18 -3.83 4.49
C VAL A 70 -7.65 -2.38 4.54
N LEU A 71 -7.10 -1.50 3.70
CA LEU A 71 -7.53 -0.11 3.55
C LEU A 71 -9.01 0.00 3.22
N LYS A 72 -9.48 -0.73 2.21
CA LYS A 72 -10.91 -0.74 1.81
C LYS A 72 -11.80 -1.15 2.97
N GLN A 73 -11.39 -2.16 3.75
CA GLN A 73 -12.15 -2.60 4.92
C GLN A 73 -12.14 -1.55 6.04
N ILE A 74 -10.99 -0.95 6.34
CA ILE A 74 -10.88 0.16 7.31
C ILE A 74 -11.81 1.32 6.90
N LYS A 75 -11.78 1.72 5.64
CA LYS A 75 -12.60 2.83 5.12
C LYS A 75 -14.09 2.53 5.14
N LYS A 76 -14.49 1.26 4.95
CA LYS A 76 -15.87 0.83 5.11
C LYS A 76 -16.35 0.93 6.56
N GLU A 77 -15.51 0.63 7.54
CA GLU A 77 -15.85 0.63 8.97
C GLU A 77 -15.69 2.01 9.61
N LYS A 78 -14.65 2.76 9.23
CA LYS A 78 -14.31 4.09 9.75
C LYS A 78 -13.89 5.01 8.60
N PRO A 79 -14.81 5.61 7.87
CA PRO A 79 -14.52 6.45 6.69
C PRO A 79 -13.54 7.60 6.97
N GLU A 80 -13.64 8.20 8.17
CA GLU A 80 -12.82 9.36 8.57
C GLU A 80 -11.41 8.99 9.06
N LEU A 81 -11.15 7.71 9.37
CA LEU A 81 -9.84 7.31 9.87
C LEU A 81 -8.76 7.53 8.80
N ALA A 82 -7.75 8.33 9.12
CA ALA A 82 -6.64 8.59 8.21
C ALA A 82 -5.79 7.31 8.04
N VAL A 83 -5.60 6.87 6.77
CA VAL A 83 -4.73 5.76 6.44
C VAL A 83 -3.64 6.25 5.51
N LEU A 84 -2.39 6.14 5.94
CA LEU A 84 -1.19 6.47 5.18
C LEU A 84 -0.56 5.16 4.71
N MET A 85 -0.51 4.97 3.40
CA MET A 85 0.06 3.76 2.81
C MET A 85 1.58 3.82 2.79
N LEU A 86 2.21 2.69 3.08
CA LEU A 86 3.66 2.49 2.97
C LEU A 86 3.95 1.44 1.90
N SER A 87 5.00 1.64 1.10
CA SER A 87 5.38 0.68 0.07
C SER A 87 6.89 0.67 -0.19
N MET A 88 7.43 -0.48 -0.56
CA MET A 88 8.78 -0.57 -1.15
C MET A 88 8.81 -0.09 -2.61
N HIS A 89 7.65 -0.07 -3.27
CA HIS A 89 7.52 0.36 -4.67
C HIS A 89 7.47 1.87 -4.77
N ARG A 90 7.93 2.41 -5.92
CA ARG A 90 7.88 3.84 -6.23
C ARG A 90 6.43 4.35 -6.30
N GLU A 91 6.27 5.66 -6.35
CA GLU A 91 4.98 6.36 -6.37
C GLU A 91 4.32 6.26 -7.75
N ASP A 92 3.84 5.08 -8.09
CA ASP A 92 3.22 4.74 -9.36
C ASP A 92 1.77 4.25 -9.17
N GLN A 93 1.39 3.25 -9.91
CA GLN A 93 0.07 2.62 -9.92
C GLN A 93 -0.44 2.21 -8.52
N TYR A 94 0.42 1.82 -7.58
CA TYR A 94 0.01 1.51 -6.21
C TYR A 94 -0.46 2.75 -5.45
N ALA A 95 0.19 3.89 -5.66
CA ALA A 95 -0.22 5.15 -5.07
C ALA A 95 -1.60 5.57 -5.58
N ILE A 96 -1.80 5.54 -6.91
CA ILE A 96 -3.09 5.86 -7.54
C ILE A 96 -4.20 4.92 -7.03
N ARG A 97 -3.96 3.61 -7.01
CA ARG A 97 -4.92 2.62 -6.48
C ARG A 97 -5.26 2.87 -5.02
N SER A 98 -4.26 3.19 -4.21
CA SER A 98 -4.43 3.50 -2.79
C SER A 98 -5.28 4.76 -2.58
N LEU A 99 -5.00 5.83 -3.31
CA LEU A 99 -5.77 7.06 -3.24
C LEU A 99 -7.22 6.88 -3.72
N LYS A 100 -7.44 6.14 -4.82
CA LYS A 100 -8.78 5.74 -5.30
C LYS A 100 -9.53 4.90 -4.26
N ALA A 101 -8.83 4.07 -3.47
CA ALA A 101 -9.41 3.28 -2.38
C ALA A 101 -9.64 4.08 -1.08
N GLY A 102 -9.30 5.36 -1.04
CA GLY A 102 -9.57 6.27 0.08
C GLY A 102 -8.39 6.51 1.03
N ALA A 103 -7.16 6.15 0.65
CA ALA A 103 -5.98 6.51 1.44
C ALA A 103 -5.90 8.03 1.65
N ALA A 104 -5.39 8.43 2.82
CA ALA A 104 -5.09 9.82 3.13
C ALA A 104 -3.75 10.27 2.53
N GLY A 105 -2.87 9.33 2.19
CA GLY A 105 -1.62 9.59 1.53
C GLY A 105 -0.84 8.31 1.24
N TYR A 106 0.31 8.49 0.61
CA TYR A 106 1.21 7.42 0.23
C TYR A 106 2.66 7.85 0.47
N LEU A 107 3.46 6.94 1.02
CA LEU A 107 4.89 7.12 1.24
C LEU A 107 5.64 5.88 0.76
N THR A 108 6.78 6.07 0.14
CA THR A 108 7.72 4.96 -0.04
C THR A 108 8.44 4.69 1.29
N LYS A 109 8.78 3.44 1.57
CA LYS A 109 9.57 3.09 2.76
C LYS A 109 10.97 3.75 2.74
N GLN A 110 11.45 4.19 1.57
CA GLN A 110 12.70 4.94 1.42
C GLN A 110 12.56 6.42 1.81
N SER A 111 11.42 7.04 1.52
CA SER A 111 11.16 8.45 1.87
C SER A 111 10.68 8.61 3.32
N ALA A 112 10.11 7.57 3.91
CA ALA A 112 9.54 7.60 5.25
C ALA A 112 10.44 8.24 6.33
N PRO A 113 11.76 7.96 6.42
CA PRO A 113 12.60 8.59 7.44
C PRO A 113 12.60 10.12 7.42
N LYS A 114 12.37 10.74 6.26
CA LYS A 114 12.38 12.20 6.10
C LYS A 114 10.98 12.81 6.18
N GLU A 115 9.96 12.10 5.73
CA GLU A 115 8.63 12.65 5.43
C GLU A 115 7.56 12.17 6.40
N LEU A 116 7.78 11.05 7.10
CA LEU A 116 6.79 10.37 7.92
C LEU A 116 6.08 11.27 8.93
N VAL A 117 6.86 12.01 9.71
CA VAL A 117 6.33 12.87 10.80
C VAL A 117 5.43 13.97 10.21
N THR A 118 5.88 14.58 9.11
CA THR A 118 5.11 15.62 8.41
C THR A 118 3.82 15.04 7.83
N ALA A 119 3.92 13.89 7.17
CA ALA A 119 2.76 13.22 6.59
C ALA A 119 1.73 12.83 7.65
N ILE A 120 2.16 12.25 8.79
CA ILE A 120 1.27 11.90 9.90
C ILE A 120 0.53 13.12 10.43
N ARG A 121 1.24 14.23 10.69
CA ARG A 121 0.62 15.47 11.19
C ARG A 121 -0.40 16.02 10.21
N GLN A 122 -0.08 15.99 8.92
CA GLN A 122 -0.95 16.48 7.86
C GLN A 122 -2.23 15.65 7.75
N VAL A 123 -2.12 14.32 7.69
CA VAL A 123 -3.29 13.44 7.56
C VAL A 123 -4.11 13.37 8.85
N ALA A 124 -3.49 13.50 10.02
CA ALA A 124 -4.20 13.62 11.30
C ALA A 124 -5.02 14.91 11.39
N GLY A 125 -4.61 15.95 10.67
CA GLY A 125 -5.37 17.21 10.51
C GLY A 125 -6.48 17.14 9.46
N GLY A 126 -6.74 15.98 8.86
CA GLY A 126 -7.77 15.78 7.84
C GLY A 126 -7.36 16.16 6.41
N LEU A 127 -6.09 16.54 6.20
CA LEU A 127 -5.55 16.84 4.87
C LEU A 127 -5.03 15.59 4.19
N LYS A 128 -4.91 15.62 2.86
CA LYS A 128 -4.22 14.58 2.10
C LYS A 128 -2.73 14.85 2.06
N TYR A 129 -1.91 13.80 2.21
CA TYR A 129 -0.48 13.87 1.97
C TYR A 129 -0.15 13.29 0.60
N ILE A 130 0.36 14.12 -0.28
CA ILE A 130 0.79 13.75 -1.64
C ILE A 130 2.18 14.33 -1.83
N SER A 131 3.17 13.48 -2.14
CA SER A 131 4.52 13.94 -2.45
C SER A 131 4.54 14.73 -3.77
N PRO A 132 5.53 15.61 -3.99
CA PRO A 132 5.66 16.32 -5.27
C PRO A 132 5.77 15.36 -6.48
N ALA A 133 6.45 14.23 -6.33
CA ALA A 133 6.59 13.23 -7.39
C ALA A 133 5.24 12.61 -7.74
N LEU A 134 4.48 12.18 -6.73
CA LEU A 134 3.13 11.62 -6.93
C LEU A 134 2.15 12.67 -7.50
N ALA A 135 2.28 13.93 -7.10
CA ALA A 135 1.44 15.00 -7.63
C ALA A 135 1.67 15.18 -9.14
N GLN A 136 2.92 15.10 -9.59
CA GLN A 136 3.27 15.17 -11.01
C GLN A 136 2.68 13.97 -11.80
N GLU A 137 2.77 12.77 -11.25
CA GLU A 137 2.17 11.59 -11.87
C GLU A 137 0.64 11.67 -11.97
N LEU A 138 -0.02 12.11 -10.90
CA LEU A 138 -1.46 12.33 -10.91
C LEU A 138 -1.87 13.37 -11.97
N ALA A 139 -1.09 14.44 -12.12
CA ALA A 139 -1.34 15.46 -13.15
C ALA A 139 -1.20 14.91 -14.56
N ASN A 140 -0.20 14.06 -14.81
CA ASN A 140 -0.03 13.39 -16.11
C ASN A 140 -1.22 12.46 -16.41
N HIS A 141 -1.71 11.72 -15.41
CA HIS A 141 -2.88 10.83 -15.55
C HIS A 141 -4.21 11.57 -15.83
N VAL A 142 -4.34 12.79 -15.39
CA VAL A 142 -5.57 13.60 -15.63
C VAL A 142 -5.58 14.19 -17.06
N GLY A 143 -4.41 14.39 -17.65
CA GLY A 143 -4.26 15.01 -18.97
C GLY A 143 -4.39 14.04 -20.17
N GLU A 144 -4.41 12.75 -19.93
CA GLU A 144 -4.49 11.75 -20.99
C GLU A 144 -5.87 11.09 -20.98
N ASP A 145 -6.64 11.28 -22.07
CA ASP A 145 -7.84 10.48 -22.38
C ASP A 145 -7.40 9.03 -22.70
N HIS A 146 -6.97 8.30 -21.67
CA HIS A 146 -6.59 6.90 -21.84
C HIS A 146 -7.83 6.02 -21.78
N GLU A 147 -8.06 5.22 -22.82
CA GLU A 147 -8.76 3.96 -22.64
C GLU A 147 -8.11 3.24 -21.43
N ALA A 148 -8.91 2.95 -20.39
CA ALA A 148 -8.42 2.39 -19.15
C ALA A 148 -7.45 1.23 -19.44
N ALA A 149 -6.20 1.36 -19.04
CA ALA A 149 -5.20 0.36 -19.34
C ALA A 149 -5.62 -1.00 -18.76
N LEU A 150 -5.39 -2.09 -19.47
CA LEU A 150 -5.87 -3.43 -19.08
C LEU A 150 -5.51 -3.79 -17.63
N HIS A 151 -4.34 -3.34 -17.15
CA HIS A 151 -3.91 -3.57 -15.77
C HIS A 151 -4.74 -2.81 -14.72
N GLU A 152 -5.48 -1.77 -15.07
CA GLU A 152 -6.38 -1.06 -14.15
C GLU A 152 -7.62 -1.90 -13.80
N THR A 153 -8.00 -2.85 -14.66
CA THR A 153 -9.13 -3.75 -14.42
C THR A 153 -8.81 -4.89 -13.43
N LEU A 154 -7.55 -5.04 -13.06
CA LEU A 154 -7.09 -6.09 -12.17
C LEU A 154 -7.48 -5.80 -10.73
N SER A 155 -7.86 -6.85 -9.99
CA SER A 155 -7.94 -6.76 -8.53
C SER A 155 -6.56 -6.52 -7.92
N ASP A 156 -6.52 -6.06 -6.66
CA ASP A 156 -5.26 -5.71 -6.00
C ASP A 156 -4.29 -6.91 -5.93
N ARG A 157 -4.81 -8.12 -5.70
CA ARG A 157 -4.01 -9.36 -5.68
C ARG A 157 -3.57 -9.80 -7.08
N GLU A 158 -4.39 -9.62 -8.08
CA GLU A 158 -3.99 -9.88 -9.47
C GLU A 158 -2.89 -8.89 -9.90
N TYR A 159 -3.04 -7.61 -9.56
CA TYR A 159 -2.03 -6.60 -9.85
C TYR A 159 -0.70 -6.90 -9.12
N GLN A 160 -0.76 -7.23 -7.84
CA GLN A 160 0.41 -7.66 -7.06
C GLN A 160 1.09 -8.89 -7.67
N THR A 161 0.29 -9.87 -8.11
CA THR A 161 0.82 -11.08 -8.78
C THR A 161 1.46 -10.72 -10.13
N LEU A 162 0.86 -9.80 -10.90
CA LEU A 162 1.43 -9.30 -12.14
C LEU A 162 2.83 -8.71 -11.92
N THR A 163 2.96 -7.75 -11.01
CA THR A 163 4.23 -7.07 -10.76
C THR A 163 5.31 -8.03 -10.27
N MET A 164 4.95 -8.98 -9.40
CA MET A 164 5.89 -10.00 -8.90
C MET A 164 6.35 -10.98 -10.00
N ILE A 165 5.45 -11.44 -10.86
CA ILE A 165 5.81 -12.29 -12.03
C ILE A 165 6.70 -11.50 -12.98
N ALA A 166 6.34 -10.26 -13.28
CA ALA A 166 7.08 -9.41 -14.19
C ALA A 166 8.50 -9.11 -13.68
N SER A 167 8.66 -8.99 -12.35
CA SER A 167 9.97 -8.88 -11.68
C SER A 167 10.74 -10.22 -11.60
N GLY A 168 10.31 -11.27 -12.30
CA GLY A 168 11.03 -12.53 -12.41
C GLY A 168 10.78 -13.53 -11.27
N LYS A 169 9.84 -13.28 -10.35
CA LYS A 169 9.53 -14.24 -9.28
C LYS A 169 8.75 -15.43 -9.80
N THR A 170 9.11 -16.62 -9.35
CA THR A 170 8.35 -17.84 -9.65
C THR A 170 7.06 -17.89 -8.85
N VAL A 171 6.04 -18.61 -9.35
CA VAL A 171 4.77 -18.83 -8.65
C VAL A 171 4.98 -19.37 -7.22
N GLY A 172 5.96 -20.27 -7.05
CA GLY A 172 6.32 -20.81 -5.72
C GLY A 172 6.91 -19.76 -4.78
N ALA A 173 7.78 -18.88 -5.29
CA ALA A 173 8.35 -17.78 -4.52
C ALA A 173 7.26 -16.77 -4.11
N ILE A 174 6.37 -16.42 -5.02
CA ILE A 174 5.22 -15.55 -4.77
C ILE A 174 4.31 -16.15 -3.69
N ALA A 175 3.99 -17.44 -3.81
CA ALA A 175 3.16 -18.15 -2.84
C ALA A 175 3.76 -18.08 -1.43
N LYS A 176 5.06 -18.31 -1.30
CA LYS A 176 5.78 -18.21 -0.03
C LYS A 176 5.75 -16.79 0.53
N GLU A 177 6.05 -15.79 -0.28
CA GLU A 177 6.11 -14.37 0.13
C GLU A 177 4.75 -13.84 0.57
N LEU A 178 3.68 -14.20 -0.15
CA LEU A 178 2.31 -13.77 0.17
C LEU A 178 1.61 -14.67 1.19
N SER A 179 2.26 -15.71 1.71
CA SER A 179 1.67 -16.73 2.58
C SER A 179 0.40 -17.37 1.97
N LEU A 180 0.45 -17.66 0.68
CA LEU A 180 -0.62 -18.28 -0.09
C LEU A 180 -0.21 -19.67 -0.58
N SER A 181 -1.19 -20.48 -1.02
CA SER A 181 -0.89 -21.73 -1.71
C SER A 181 -0.38 -21.46 -3.13
N VAL A 182 0.49 -22.34 -3.63
CA VAL A 182 0.93 -22.34 -5.04
C VAL A 182 -0.27 -22.40 -5.99
N LYS A 183 -1.31 -23.14 -5.62
CA LYS A 183 -2.56 -23.24 -6.37
C LYS A 183 -3.26 -21.89 -6.47
N THR A 184 -3.38 -21.15 -5.36
CA THR A 184 -4.01 -19.81 -5.32
C THR A 184 -3.26 -18.81 -6.23
N VAL A 185 -1.94 -18.80 -6.17
CA VAL A 185 -1.14 -17.90 -7.04
C VAL A 185 -1.25 -18.30 -8.50
N SER A 186 -1.29 -19.62 -8.79
CA SER A 186 -1.53 -20.13 -10.15
C SER A 186 -2.91 -19.70 -10.69
N GLU A 187 -3.94 -19.68 -9.85
CA GLU A 187 -5.26 -19.18 -10.21
C GLU A 187 -5.25 -17.67 -10.48
N TYR A 188 -4.55 -16.87 -9.67
CA TYR A 188 -4.36 -15.44 -9.95
C TYR A 188 -3.65 -15.24 -11.30
N ARG A 189 -2.57 -15.97 -11.54
CA ARG A 189 -1.85 -15.91 -12.82
C ARG A 189 -2.77 -16.28 -14.00
N ALA A 190 -3.58 -17.33 -13.89
CA ALA A 190 -4.51 -17.71 -14.93
C ALA A 190 -5.56 -16.62 -15.23
N ARG A 191 -6.17 -16.04 -14.18
CA ARG A 191 -7.11 -14.92 -14.31
C ARG A 191 -6.46 -13.68 -14.93
N LEU A 192 -5.22 -13.36 -14.55
CA LEU A 192 -4.40 -12.30 -15.13
C LEU A 192 -4.30 -12.45 -16.64
N LEU A 193 -3.83 -13.61 -17.10
CA LEU A 193 -3.64 -13.90 -18.52
C LEU A 193 -4.93 -13.71 -19.31
N VAL A 194 -6.05 -14.19 -18.76
CA VAL A 194 -7.37 -14.03 -19.38
C VAL A 194 -7.79 -12.56 -19.44
N LYS A 195 -7.75 -11.85 -18.31
CA LYS A 195 -8.17 -10.43 -18.23
C LYS A 195 -7.33 -9.52 -19.13
N MET A 196 -6.04 -9.78 -19.18
CA MET A 196 -5.10 -8.98 -19.98
C MET A 196 -4.98 -9.45 -21.42
N LYS A 197 -5.71 -10.52 -21.81
CA LYS A 197 -5.65 -11.14 -23.15
C LYS A 197 -4.23 -11.53 -23.56
N LEU A 198 -3.43 -12.02 -22.62
CA LEU A 198 -2.04 -12.45 -22.80
C LEU A 198 -1.93 -13.97 -22.68
N LYS A 199 -0.94 -14.57 -23.34
CA LYS A 199 -0.81 -16.04 -23.47
C LYS A 199 0.11 -16.67 -22.41
N ASN A 200 1.10 -15.93 -21.94
CA ASN A 200 2.14 -16.47 -21.05
C ASN A 200 2.81 -15.37 -20.19
N SER A 201 3.67 -15.80 -19.27
CA SER A 201 4.37 -14.87 -18.36
C SER A 201 5.37 -13.95 -19.07
N ALA A 202 5.96 -14.35 -20.20
CA ALA A 202 6.86 -13.49 -20.94
C ALA A 202 6.10 -12.29 -21.54
N GLU A 203 4.89 -12.50 -22.04
CA GLU A 203 4.01 -11.42 -22.50
C GLU A 203 3.57 -10.51 -21.34
N LEU A 204 3.34 -11.07 -20.13
CA LEU A 204 3.07 -10.26 -18.92
C LEU A 204 4.26 -9.37 -18.57
N THR A 205 5.48 -9.92 -18.60
CA THR A 205 6.70 -9.15 -18.32
C THR A 205 6.89 -8.05 -19.35
N HIS A 206 6.77 -8.38 -20.64
CA HIS A 206 6.86 -7.37 -21.71
C HIS A 206 5.83 -6.25 -21.57
N TYR A 207 4.58 -6.61 -21.23
CA TYR A 207 3.52 -5.64 -20.97
C TYR A 207 3.86 -4.75 -19.77
N ALA A 208 4.34 -5.32 -18.69
CA ALA A 208 4.66 -4.60 -17.47
C ALA A 208 5.81 -3.58 -17.70
N ILE A 209 6.87 -3.98 -18.40
CA ILE A 209 7.97 -3.08 -18.78
C ILE A 209 7.46 -1.96 -19.69
N LYS A 210 6.70 -2.30 -20.72
CA LYS A 210 6.17 -1.30 -21.69
C LYS A 210 5.28 -0.25 -21.03
N ASN A 211 4.57 -0.61 -19.95
CA ASN A 211 3.66 0.30 -19.23
C ASN A 211 4.27 0.85 -17.93
N GLY A 212 5.60 0.71 -17.72
CA GLY A 212 6.28 1.25 -16.54
C GLY A 212 5.80 0.66 -15.20
N LEU A 213 5.26 -0.57 -15.19
CA LEU A 213 4.77 -1.22 -13.97
C LEU A 213 5.89 -1.86 -13.15
N ILE A 214 7.04 -2.04 -13.75
CA ILE A 214 8.30 -2.51 -13.15
C ILE A 214 9.47 -1.77 -13.80
N ASP A 215 10.61 -1.71 -13.12
CA ASP A 215 11.88 -1.17 -13.64
C ASP A 215 12.55 -2.11 -14.65
#